data_7f5d8c8a62dcc0d9b062d4487562eac4
#
_entry.id   7f5d8c8a62dcc0d9b062d4487562eac4
#
_cell.length_a   1.000
_cell.length_b   1.000
_cell.length_c   1.000
_cell.angle_alpha   90.00
_cell.angle_beta   90.00
_cell.angle_gamma   90.00
#
_symmetry.space_group_name_H-M   'P 1'
#
loop_
_entity.id
_entity.type
_entity.pdbx_description
1 polymer ?
#
loop_
_entity_poly.entity_id
_entity_poly.type
_entity_poly.pdbx_seq_one_letter_code
_entity_poly.pdbx_strand_id
1 'polypeptide(L)'
;MNKRLMFSAALVMALLSANAQKRAFTIEDLYRVKGVSSVSLSPDGKTVCYTASSSDLKNQKSGSDIYIMNADGSHTKALTEDGKSSSAVWSKDGKSIFFTNYEKGTAQIFRMDLTTCETEQVTDYELGIGSPVISPDERYIAFTAEVYPDLGADAKANKARMEKKEQGPVQAHIADKLLYRHWTSYNDGRCNHLILFDTQTKTYKDLTPGNYSLIFVVGGGITYQFSPDSKEICFVSNHDEHQEASTNADLWTVSVNGGEPVCITKENKAWDGTPAYSPDGKYIAYRLQQVPGYESDRFRLAIYDRAAKKSTILTEKFDNWVDDYKWAPDSKSIFFLGQVQGAEPLYKLDIARKTISPVLTGKAISEFDFDNKGMVYYTYSTTGKPSA
;
A
#
# COMPACT_ATOMS: atom_id res chain seq x y z
N MET A 1 16.00 -46.55 45.37
CA MET A 1 15.93 -45.74 44.17
C MET A 1 17.31 -45.74 43.50
N ASN A 2 17.41 -46.34 42.33
CA ASN A 2 18.71 -46.71 41.69
C ASN A 2 19.51 -45.48 41.27
N LYS A 3 20.73 -45.30 41.80
CA LYS A 3 21.66 -44.22 41.42
C LYS A 3 21.85 -44.10 39.88
N ARG A 4 21.74 -45.20 39.12
CA ARG A 4 21.77 -45.20 37.66
C ARG A 4 20.58 -44.48 37.00
N LEU A 5 19.39 -44.54 37.59
CA LEU A 5 18.20 -43.80 37.07
C LEU A 5 18.36 -42.32 37.31
N MET A 6 18.92 -41.88 38.42
CA MET A 6 19.17 -40.46 38.70
C MET A 6 20.24 -39.87 37.76
N PHE A 7 21.29 -40.62 37.41
CA PHE A 7 22.31 -40.19 36.47
C PHE A 7 21.77 -40.08 35.04
N SER A 8 20.88 -40.99 34.62
CA SER A 8 20.24 -40.94 33.30
C SER A 8 19.27 -39.79 33.20
N ALA A 9 18.49 -39.50 34.24
CA ALA A 9 17.57 -38.35 34.26
C ALA A 9 18.29 -36.99 34.28
N ALA A 10 19.42 -36.90 35.00
CA ALA A 10 20.26 -35.69 35.01
C ALA A 10 20.95 -35.45 33.66
N LEU A 11 21.38 -36.51 32.95
CA LEU A 11 21.97 -36.41 31.63
C LEU A 11 20.95 -35.99 30.57
N VAL A 12 19.73 -36.50 30.64
CA VAL A 12 18.62 -36.09 29.75
C VAL A 12 18.22 -34.64 30.00
N MET A 13 18.13 -34.16 31.25
CA MET A 13 17.89 -32.76 31.58
C MET A 13 19.03 -31.85 31.13
N ALA A 14 20.28 -32.27 31.24
CA ALA A 14 21.43 -31.50 30.72
C ALA A 14 21.45 -31.41 29.19
N LEU A 15 21.00 -32.45 28.48
CA LEU A 15 20.87 -32.45 27.02
C LEU A 15 19.71 -31.56 26.55
N LEU A 16 18.61 -31.44 27.33
CA LEU A 16 17.51 -30.55 27.03
C LEU A 16 17.86 -29.08 27.28
N SER A 17 18.72 -28.79 28.24
CA SER A 17 19.21 -27.42 28.49
C SER A 17 20.28 -26.97 27.49
N ALA A 18 21.00 -27.88 26.84
CA ALA A 18 22.03 -27.54 25.86
C ALA A 18 21.46 -26.95 24.56
N ASN A 19 20.17 -27.17 24.25
CA ASN A 19 19.51 -26.59 23.09
C ASN A 19 18.99 -25.16 23.29
N ALA A 20 19.14 -24.62 24.49
CA ALA A 20 18.66 -23.26 24.82
C ALA A 20 19.77 -22.18 24.86
N GLN A 21 21.01 -22.52 24.43
CA GLN A 21 22.10 -21.55 24.44
C GLN A 21 21.88 -20.50 23.33
N LYS A 22 21.43 -19.30 23.73
CA LYS A 22 21.33 -18.17 22.83
C LYS A 22 22.70 -17.85 22.26
N ARG A 23 22.88 -17.98 20.96
CA ARG A 23 24.09 -17.52 20.27
C ARG A 23 23.94 -16.04 19.89
N ALA A 24 25.06 -15.39 19.62
CA ALA A 24 25.05 -14.03 19.08
C ALA A 24 24.35 -14.01 17.70
N PHE A 25 23.63 -12.94 17.43
CA PHE A 25 23.03 -12.68 16.13
C PHE A 25 24.13 -12.39 15.12
N THR A 26 24.06 -13.01 13.95
CA THR A 26 25.02 -12.82 12.87
C THR A 26 24.36 -12.14 11.66
N ILE A 27 25.15 -11.65 10.72
CA ILE A 27 24.62 -10.99 9.53
C ILE A 27 23.76 -11.95 8.67
N GLU A 28 24.09 -13.26 8.68
CA GLU A 28 23.32 -14.26 7.96
C GLU A 28 21.92 -14.46 8.56
N ASP A 29 21.74 -14.13 9.83
CA ASP A 29 20.43 -14.23 10.49
C ASP A 29 19.43 -13.21 9.95
N LEU A 30 19.90 -12.07 9.40
CA LEU A 30 19.05 -11.09 8.71
C LEU A 30 18.29 -11.74 7.55
N TYR A 31 18.93 -12.65 6.82
CA TYR A 31 18.32 -13.34 5.69
C TYR A 31 17.39 -14.49 6.10
N ARG A 32 17.40 -14.89 7.37
CA ARG A 32 16.51 -15.92 7.92
C ARG A 32 15.21 -15.32 8.47
N VAL A 33 15.21 -14.02 8.74
CA VAL A 33 14.02 -13.31 9.21
C VAL A 33 13.04 -13.22 8.05
N LYS A 34 11.81 -13.70 8.27
CA LYS A 34 10.71 -13.51 7.33
C LYS A 34 10.05 -12.15 7.59
N GLY A 35 9.82 -11.38 6.54
CA GLY A 35 9.02 -10.17 6.62
C GLY A 35 7.53 -10.52 6.55
N VAL A 36 6.70 -9.79 7.29
CA VAL A 36 5.23 -9.88 7.20
C VAL A 36 4.71 -8.51 6.78
N SER A 37 3.83 -8.48 5.77
CA SER A 37 3.22 -7.25 5.25
C SER A 37 1.85 -7.52 4.62
N SER A 38 1.18 -6.46 4.21
CA SER A 38 -0.12 -6.51 3.51
C SER A 38 -1.16 -7.33 4.29
N VAL A 39 -1.28 -7.06 5.58
CA VAL A 39 -2.23 -7.73 6.46
C VAL A 39 -3.64 -7.25 6.11
N SER A 40 -4.54 -8.19 5.81
CA SER A 40 -5.93 -7.93 5.42
C SER A 40 -6.88 -8.90 6.10
N LEU A 41 -7.93 -8.36 6.74
CA LEU A 41 -8.96 -9.16 7.40
C LEU A 41 -10.09 -9.50 6.42
N SER A 42 -10.58 -10.74 6.47
CA SER A 42 -11.74 -11.15 5.68
C SER A 42 -12.99 -10.35 6.04
N PRO A 43 -13.94 -10.15 5.12
CA PRO A 43 -15.16 -9.36 5.37
C PRO A 43 -15.99 -9.86 6.56
N ASP A 44 -15.91 -11.15 6.90
CA ASP A 44 -16.59 -11.73 8.06
C ASP A 44 -15.78 -11.66 9.37
N GLY A 45 -14.55 -11.12 9.31
CA GLY A 45 -13.66 -10.94 10.46
C GLY A 45 -13.06 -12.21 11.02
N LYS A 46 -13.09 -13.35 10.31
CA LYS A 46 -12.65 -14.65 10.86
C LYS A 46 -11.29 -15.11 10.37
N THR A 47 -10.82 -14.58 9.25
CA THR A 47 -9.59 -15.02 8.59
C THR A 47 -8.72 -13.81 8.27
N VAL A 48 -7.43 -13.93 8.51
CA VAL A 48 -6.41 -12.94 8.14
C VAL A 48 -5.62 -13.46 6.95
N CYS A 49 -5.48 -12.65 5.92
CA CYS A 49 -4.58 -12.87 4.80
C CYS A 49 -3.36 -11.96 4.96
N TYR A 50 -2.17 -12.44 4.63
CA TYR A 50 -0.94 -11.65 4.70
C TYR A 50 0.10 -12.13 3.70
N THR A 51 1.05 -11.27 3.37
CA THR A 51 2.23 -11.60 2.57
C THR A 51 3.40 -11.93 3.50
N ALA A 52 4.07 -13.05 3.27
CA ALA A 52 5.32 -13.40 3.92
C ALA A 52 6.46 -13.36 2.90
N SER A 53 7.47 -12.53 3.16
CA SER A 53 8.69 -12.45 2.34
C SER A 53 9.82 -13.24 2.99
N SER A 54 10.67 -13.84 2.16
CA SER A 54 11.83 -14.59 2.57
C SER A 54 13.01 -14.33 1.62
N SER A 55 14.23 -14.49 2.13
CA SER A 55 15.46 -14.35 1.33
C SER A 55 16.29 -15.61 1.41
N ASP A 56 16.78 -16.05 0.27
CA ASP A 56 17.76 -17.15 0.14
C ASP A 56 19.12 -16.55 -0.21
N LEU A 57 19.97 -16.40 0.81
CA LEU A 57 21.31 -15.82 0.65
C LEU A 57 22.18 -16.65 -0.30
N LYS A 58 22.06 -17.98 -0.25
CA LYS A 58 22.89 -18.89 -1.06
C LYS A 58 22.61 -18.74 -2.55
N ASN A 59 21.35 -18.61 -2.92
CA ASN A 59 20.90 -18.46 -4.30
C ASN A 59 20.70 -17.01 -4.72
N GLN A 60 20.95 -16.04 -3.80
CA GLN A 60 20.76 -14.60 -4.02
C GLN A 60 19.35 -14.27 -4.55
N LYS A 61 18.33 -14.92 -3.98
CA LYS A 61 16.93 -14.74 -4.34
C LYS A 61 16.12 -14.28 -3.15
N SER A 62 15.17 -13.42 -3.41
CA SER A 62 14.09 -13.09 -2.47
C SER A 62 12.77 -13.39 -3.14
N GLY A 63 11.79 -13.78 -2.35
CA GLY A 63 10.45 -14.05 -2.84
C GLY A 63 9.41 -13.77 -1.78
N SER A 64 8.16 -13.74 -2.19
CA SER A 64 7.03 -13.55 -1.31
C SER A 64 5.90 -14.49 -1.69
N ASP A 65 5.17 -14.94 -0.68
CA ASP A 65 4.03 -15.81 -0.80
C ASP A 65 2.88 -15.33 0.09
N ILE A 66 1.68 -15.73 -0.27
CA ILE A 66 0.46 -15.38 0.44
C ILE A 66 0.09 -16.47 1.41
N TYR A 67 -0.23 -16.08 2.61
CA TYR A 67 -0.68 -16.94 3.69
C TYR A 67 -2.05 -16.52 4.19
N ILE A 68 -2.80 -17.48 4.73
CA ILE A 68 -3.99 -17.22 5.52
C ILE A 68 -3.89 -17.93 6.87
N MET A 69 -4.56 -17.37 7.87
CA MET A 69 -4.75 -17.97 9.19
C MET A 69 -6.10 -17.55 9.77
N ASN A 70 -6.61 -18.28 10.73
CA ASN A 70 -7.75 -17.82 11.51
C ASN A 70 -7.39 -16.53 12.27
N ALA A 71 -8.38 -15.69 12.55
CA ALA A 71 -8.18 -14.45 13.29
C ALA A 71 -7.64 -14.63 14.73
N ASP A 72 -7.74 -15.84 15.28
CA ASP A 72 -7.14 -16.23 16.57
C ASP A 72 -5.68 -16.72 16.45
N GLY A 73 -5.10 -16.68 15.24
CA GLY A 73 -3.73 -17.11 14.96
C GLY A 73 -3.59 -18.62 14.67
N SER A 74 -4.66 -19.40 14.73
CA SER A 74 -4.63 -20.83 14.43
C SER A 74 -4.71 -21.11 12.91
N HIS A 75 -4.41 -22.36 12.51
CA HIS A 75 -4.61 -22.86 11.14
C HIS A 75 -3.90 -22.03 10.04
N THR A 76 -2.67 -21.62 10.29
CA THR A 76 -1.85 -20.96 9.27
C THR A 76 -1.59 -21.88 8.07
N LYS A 77 -1.87 -21.39 6.86
CA LYS A 77 -1.69 -22.11 5.59
C LYS A 77 -1.13 -21.17 4.52
N ALA A 78 -0.14 -21.66 3.75
CA ALA A 78 0.27 -21.00 2.51
C ALA A 78 -0.81 -21.19 1.44
N LEU A 79 -1.13 -20.11 0.72
CA LEU A 79 -1.99 -20.14 -0.47
C LEU A 79 -1.17 -20.18 -1.75
N THR A 80 0.04 -19.59 -1.72
CA THR A 80 1.00 -19.65 -2.82
C THR A 80 2.36 -20.13 -2.31
N GLU A 81 3.15 -20.74 -3.20
CA GLU A 81 4.51 -21.24 -2.90
C GLU A 81 5.44 -20.97 -4.09
N ASP A 82 5.14 -19.94 -4.90
CA ASP A 82 5.86 -19.60 -6.11
C ASP A 82 6.97 -18.56 -5.89
N GLY A 83 6.99 -17.95 -4.71
CA GLY A 83 7.93 -16.88 -4.36
C GLY A 83 7.71 -15.58 -5.15
N LYS A 84 6.53 -15.39 -5.80
CA LYS A 84 6.24 -14.29 -6.71
C LYS A 84 4.91 -13.58 -6.42
N SER A 85 4.20 -14.02 -5.38
CA SER A 85 2.87 -13.56 -5.02
C SER A 85 2.89 -12.61 -3.84
N SER A 86 2.10 -11.53 -3.89
CA SER A 86 2.04 -10.52 -2.81
C SER A 86 0.74 -9.71 -2.85
N SER A 87 0.54 -8.88 -1.81
CA SER A 87 -0.48 -7.83 -1.76
C SER A 87 -1.90 -8.35 -1.99
N ALA A 88 -2.26 -9.43 -1.28
CA ALA A 88 -3.59 -10.01 -1.39
C ALA A 88 -4.65 -9.14 -0.71
N VAL A 89 -5.78 -8.97 -1.39
CA VAL A 89 -7.00 -8.35 -0.88
C VAL A 89 -8.20 -9.26 -1.08
N TRP A 90 -9.13 -9.24 -0.12
CA TRP A 90 -10.32 -10.07 -0.16
C TRP A 90 -11.32 -9.59 -1.22
N SER A 91 -12.02 -10.54 -1.85
CA SER A 91 -13.28 -10.24 -2.53
C SER A 91 -14.35 -9.84 -1.52
N LYS A 92 -15.32 -9.04 -1.96
CA LYS A 92 -16.41 -8.51 -1.13
C LYS A 92 -17.23 -9.62 -0.44
N ASP A 93 -17.37 -10.76 -1.08
CA ASP A 93 -18.08 -11.92 -0.54
C ASP A 93 -17.18 -12.83 0.34
N GLY A 94 -15.90 -12.54 0.42
CA GLY A 94 -14.91 -13.31 1.20
C GLY A 94 -14.56 -14.68 0.66
N LYS A 95 -15.02 -15.04 -0.56
CA LYS A 95 -14.78 -16.36 -1.14
C LYS A 95 -13.53 -16.44 -2.00
N SER A 96 -12.98 -15.31 -2.38
CA SER A 96 -11.79 -15.22 -3.21
C SER A 96 -10.83 -14.18 -2.64
N ILE A 97 -9.59 -14.23 -3.11
CA ILE A 97 -8.61 -13.16 -2.95
C ILE A 97 -8.13 -12.70 -4.32
N PHE A 98 -7.88 -11.40 -4.45
CA PHE A 98 -7.12 -10.83 -5.55
C PHE A 98 -5.70 -10.55 -5.07
N PHE A 99 -4.70 -10.84 -5.89
CA PHE A 99 -3.31 -10.66 -5.50
C PHE A 99 -2.43 -10.32 -6.70
N THR A 100 -1.29 -9.73 -6.43
CA THR A 100 -0.28 -9.45 -7.45
C THR A 100 0.65 -10.64 -7.60
N ASN A 101 0.93 -11.03 -8.86
CA ASN A 101 1.91 -12.07 -9.18
C ASN A 101 2.81 -11.63 -10.34
N TYR A 102 4.08 -12.05 -10.30
CA TYR A 102 5.15 -11.72 -11.26
C TYR A 102 5.57 -12.92 -12.13
N GLU A 103 4.72 -13.91 -12.31
CA GLU A 103 5.09 -15.15 -13.01
C GLU A 103 5.61 -14.91 -14.43
N LYS A 104 5.00 -13.97 -15.16
CA LYS A 104 5.33 -13.64 -16.56
C LYS A 104 6.33 -12.49 -16.71
N GLY A 105 7.06 -12.12 -15.66
CA GLY A 105 8.08 -11.08 -15.68
C GLY A 105 7.57 -9.66 -15.44
N THR A 106 6.25 -9.44 -15.48
CA THR A 106 5.59 -8.19 -15.10
C THR A 106 4.49 -8.47 -14.09
N ALA A 107 4.23 -7.49 -13.20
CA ALA A 107 3.17 -7.61 -12.22
C ALA A 107 1.81 -7.66 -12.90
N GLN A 108 0.97 -8.62 -12.52
CA GLN A 108 -0.42 -8.77 -12.94
C GLN A 108 -1.31 -9.12 -11.75
N ILE A 109 -2.61 -8.84 -11.85
CA ILE A 109 -3.59 -9.30 -10.87
C ILE A 109 -4.09 -10.69 -11.23
N PHE A 110 -4.09 -11.54 -10.22
CA PHE A 110 -4.69 -12.87 -10.22
C PHE A 110 -5.81 -12.91 -9.19
N ARG A 111 -6.77 -13.79 -9.41
CA ARG A 111 -7.83 -14.12 -8.46
C ARG A 111 -7.76 -15.60 -8.12
N MET A 112 -7.85 -15.93 -6.85
CA MET A 112 -7.90 -17.30 -6.35
C MET A 112 -9.22 -17.55 -5.64
N ASP A 113 -9.97 -18.56 -6.05
CA ASP A 113 -11.12 -19.09 -5.30
C ASP A 113 -10.59 -19.89 -4.08
N LEU A 114 -11.02 -19.52 -2.88
CA LEU A 114 -10.53 -20.15 -1.65
C LEU A 114 -11.14 -21.52 -1.35
N THR A 115 -12.21 -21.89 -2.06
CA THR A 115 -12.86 -23.20 -1.92
C THR A 115 -12.20 -24.24 -2.81
N THR A 116 -11.95 -23.88 -4.08
CA THR A 116 -11.37 -24.79 -5.08
C THR A 116 -9.84 -24.66 -5.18
N CYS A 117 -9.28 -23.55 -4.70
CA CYS A 117 -7.90 -23.13 -4.90
C CYS A 117 -7.53 -22.90 -6.38
N GLU A 118 -8.53 -22.76 -7.26
CA GLU A 118 -8.30 -22.40 -8.65
C GLU A 118 -7.90 -20.93 -8.76
N THR A 119 -6.91 -20.67 -9.62
CA THR A 119 -6.36 -19.33 -9.83
C THR A 119 -6.54 -18.92 -11.28
N GLU A 120 -7.05 -17.71 -11.51
CA GLU A 120 -7.20 -17.10 -12.84
C GLU A 120 -6.43 -15.78 -12.93
N GLN A 121 -5.81 -15.50 -14.06
CA GLN A 121 -5.22 -14.21 -14.35
C GLN A 121 -6.31 -13.22 -14.76
N VAL A 122 -6.43 -12.10 -14.03
CA VAL A 122 -7.47 -11.09 -14.25
C VAL A 122 -7.02 -10.01 -15.22
N THR A 123 -5.76 -9.52 -15.09
CA THR A 123 -5.18 -8.50 -15.96
C THR A 123 -4.09 -9.09 -16.85
N ASP A 124 -3.95 -8.53 -18.07
CA ASP A 124 -2.88 -8.85 -19.00
C ASP A 124 -2.40 -7.55 -19.66
N TYR A 125 -1.76 -6.69 -18.87
CA TYR A 125 -1.24 -5.41 -19.31
C TYR A 125 0.25 -5.52 -19.58
N GLU A 126 0.68 -5.39 -20.82
CA GLU A 126 2.05 -5.73 -21.27
C GLU A 126 3.16 -4.95 -20.56
N LEU A 127 2.88 -3.75 -20.05
CA LEU A 127 3.85 -2.96 -19.28
C LEU A 127 3.92 -3.35 -17.81
N GLY A 128 3.03 -4.25 -17.36
CA GLY A 128 2.83 -4.52 -15.95
C GLY A 128 1.97 -3.45 -15.25
N ILE A 129 1.58 -3.74 -14.03
CA ILE A 129 0.71 -2.89 -13.22
C ILE A 129 1.41 -2.47 -11.93
N GLY A 130 1.25 -1.21 -11.53
CA GLY A 130 1.76 -0.68 -10.26
C GLY A 130 0.64 -0.38 -9.29
N SER A 131 0.82 -0.71 -8.01
CA SER A 131 -0.07 -0.32 -6.90
C SER A 131 -1.57 -0.54 -7.17
N PRO A 132 -2.03 -1.73 -7.57
CA PRO A 132 -3.42 -1.94 -7.97
C PRO A 132 -4.41 -1.72 -6.83
N VAL A 133 -5.56 -1.12 -7.16
CA VAL A 133 -6.70 -0.95 -6.26
C VAL A 133 -7.96 -1.46 -6.96
N ILE A 134 -8.73 -2.30 -6.26
CA ILE A 134 -9.97 -2.89 -6.78
C ILE A 134 -11.15 -2.03 -6.32
N SER A 135 -12.09 -1.75 -7.22
CA SER A 135 -13.31 -1.01 -6.87
C SER A 135 -14.20 -1.79 -5.90
N PRO A 136 -14.97 -1.11 -5.03
CA PRO A 136 -15.88 -1.77 -4.08
C PRO A 136 -16.94 -2.70 -4.69
N ASP A 137 -17.27 -2.52 -5.97
CA ASP A 137 -18.17 -3.39 -6.73
C ASP A 137 -17.43 -4.47 -7.54
N GLU A 138 -16.08 -4.52 -7.45
CA GLU A 138 -15.18 -5.45 -8.14
C GLU A 138 -15.22 -5.37 -9.69
N ARG A 139 -15.91 -4.36 -10.23
CA ARG A 139 -15.96 -4.16 -11.67
C ARG A 139 -14.69 -3.58 -12.24
N TYR A 140 -14.01 -2.72 -11.49
CA TYR A 140 -12.85 -1.99 -11.97
C TYR A 140 -11.61 -2.34 -11.15
N ILE A 141 -10.46 -2.33 -11.84
CA ILE A 141 -9.15 -2.33 -11.22
C ILE A 141 -8.41 -1.07 -11.71
N ALA A 142 -8.08 -0.18 -10.79
CA ALA A 142 -7.23 0.97 -11.07
C ALA A 142 -5.79 0.62 -10.72
N PHE A 143 -4.83 1.03 -11.55
CA PHE A 143 -3.42 0.81 -11.31
C PHE A 143 -2.57 1.90 -11.99
N THR A 144 -1.32 2.01 -11.58
CA THR A 144 -0.38 2.92 -12.22
C THR A 144 0.44 2.22 -13.28
N ALA A 145 0.72 2.93 -14.39
CA ALA A 145 1.66 2.50 -15.40
C ALA A 145 2.42 3.69 -15.98
N GLU A 146 3.72 3.48 -16.27
CA GLU A 146 4.52 4.47 -16.99
C GLU A 146 4.24 4.39 -18.50
N VAL A 147 3.63 5.42 -19.03
CA VAL A 147 3.20 5.49 -20.43
C VAL A 147 3.71 6.78 -21.11
N TYR A 148 3.89 6.75 -22.42
CA TYR A 148 4.05 7.98 -23.19
C TYR A 148 2.68 8.68 -23.26
N PRO A 149 2.58 9.97 -22.89
CA PRO A 149 1.29 10.67 -22.79
C PRO A 149 0.44 10.66 -24.08
N ASP A 150 1.08 10.65 -25.23
CA ASP A 150 0.41 10.57 -26.54
C ASP A 150 -0.09 9.17 -26.90
N LEU A 151 0.33 8.13 -26.19
CA LEU A 151 -0.11 6.75 -26.38
C LEU A 151 -1.09 6.29 -25.29
N GLY A 152 -1.11 6.98 -24.14
CA GLY A 152 -2.02 6.68 -23.02
C GLY A 152 -2.02 5.19 -22.65
N ALA A 153 -3.20 4.58 -22.52
CA ALA A 153 -3.37 3.19 -22.09
C ALA A 153 -3.02 2.12 -23.12
N ASP A 154 -2.55 2.48 -24.33
CA ASP A 154 -2.14 1.49 -25.33
C ASP A 154 -0.79 0.85 -24.95
N ALA A 155 -0.86 -0.26 -24.20
CA ALA A 155 0.32 -0.96 -23.70
C ALA A 155 1.24 -1.46 -24.82
N LYS A 156 0.68 -1.94 -25.95
CA LYS A 156 1.45 -2.45 -27.09
C LYS A 156 2.24 -1.36 -27.77
N ALA A 157 1.60 -0.22 -28.04
CA ALA A 157 2.28 0.93 -28.67
C ALA A 157 3.36 1.50 -27.75
N ASN A 158 3.10 1.60 -26.43
CA ASN A 158 4.09 2.01 -25.44
C ASN A 158 5.30 1.08 -25.45
N LYS A 159 5.08 -0.24 -25.33
CA LYS A 159 6.14 -1.25 -25.35
C LYS A 159 6.97 -1.20 -26.64
N ALA A 160 6.31 -1.13 -27.78
CA ALA A 160 7.00 -1.03 -29.09
C ALA A 160 7.90 0.22 -29.17
N ARG A 161 7.45 1.37 -28.62
CA ARG A 161 8.27 2.60 -28.55
C ARG A 161 9.46 2.42 -27.63
N MET A 162 9.28 1.80 -26.45
CA MET A 162 10.37 1.52 -25.51
C MET A 162 11.43 0.62 -26.14
N GLU A 163 11.03 -0.50 -26.74
CA GLU A 163 11.92 -1.45 -27.40
C GLU A 163 12.68 -0.80 -28.58
N LYS A 164 11.99 -0.01 -29.39
CA LYS A 164 12.65 0.75 -30.51
C LYS A 164 13.70 1.73 -29.99
N LYS A 165 13.44 2.37 -28.83
CA LYS A 165 14.40 3.31 -28.21
C LYS A 165 15.59 2.55 -27.63
N GLU A 166 15.34 1.45 -26.92
CA GLU A 166 16.37 0.61 -26.31
C GLU A 166 17.29 -0.05 -27.36
N GLN A 167 16.73 -0.53 -28.47
CA GLN A 167 17.47 -1.16 -29.58
C GLN A 167 18.03 -0.16 -30.57
N GLY A 168 17.71 1.12 -30.41
CA GLY A 168 18.14 2.17 -31.35
C GLY A 168 19.65 2.45 -31.28
N PRO A 169 20.23 3.06 -32.30
CA PRO A 169 21.66 3.36 -32.37
C PRO A 169 22.09 4.46 -31.41
N VAL A 170 21.16 5.27 -30.93
CA VAL A 170 21.43 6.38 -29.97
C VAL A 170 21.16 5.90 -28.56
N GLN A 171 22.22 5.73 -27.79
CA GLN A 171 22.17 5.31 -26.38
C GLN A 171 22.52 6.50 -25.44
N ALA A 172 21.94 7.65 -25.72
CA ALA A 172 22.15 8.87 -24.95
C ALA A 172 20.86 9.36 -24.31
N HIS A 173 20.97 9.87 -23.09
CA HIS A 173 19.91 10.61 -22.42
C HIS A 173 20.06 12.09 -22.76
N ILE A 174 19.06 12.69 -23.39
CA ILE A 174 19.03 14.12 -23.70
C ILE A 174 18.00 14.75 -22.76
N ALA A 175 18.42 15.76 -22.02
CA ALA A 175 17.57 16.49 -21.11
C ALA A 175 17.72 17.99 -21.32
N ASP A 176 16.62 18.69 -21.51
CA ASP A 176 16.52 20.13 -21.67
C ASP A 176 15.84 20.84 -20.51
N LYS A 177 15.34 20.06 -19.54
CA LYS A 177 14.68 20.56 -18.35
C LYS A 177 14.78 19.58 -17.16
N LEU A 178 14.51 20.08 -15.97
CA LEU A 178 14.38 19.31 -14.74
C LEU A 178 12.93 18.72 -14.65
N LEU A 179 12.65 17.58 -13.96
CA LEU A 179 13.68 16.68 -13.44
C LEU A 179 14.09 15.72 -14.55
N TYR A 180 15.38 15.70 -14.93
CA TYR A 180 15.87 14.78 -15.96
C TYR A 180 16.13 13.38 -15.40
N ARG A 181 16.22 13.24 -14.08
CA ARG A 181 16.49 11.98 -13.40
C ARG A 181 15.84 11.99 -12.02
N HIS A 182 15.32 10.85 -11.62
CA HIS A 182 14.94 10.59 -10.24
C HIS A 182 15.71 9.35 -9.75
N TRP A 183 16.51 9.50 -8.67
CA TRP A 183 17.45 8.49 -8.16
C TRP A 183 18.35 7.96 -9.31
N THR A 184 18.18 6.68 -9.68
CA THR A 184 18.94 6.00 -10.73
C THR A 184 18.19 5.90 -12.08
N SER A 185 16.94 6.36 -12.15
CA SER A 185 16.11 6.29 -13.34
C SER A 185 16.07 7.64 -14.06
N TYR A 186 16.44 7.65 -15.33
CA TYR A 186 16.31 8.83 -16.19
C TYR A 186 14.87 9.01 -16.65
N ASN A 187 14.42 10.26 -16.73
CA ASN A 187 13.17 10.61 -17.34
C ASN A 187 13.33 10.45 -18.88
N ASP A 188 12.53 9.58 -19.45
CA ASP A 188 12.56 9.26 -20.88
C ASP A 188 11.34 9.78 -21.64
N GLY A 189 10.53 10.64 -20.99
CA GLY A 189 9.31 11.23 -21.53
C GLY A 189 8.05 10.43 -21.21
N ARG A 190 8.15 9.35 -20.44
CA ARG A 190 6.98 8.67 -19.89
C ARG A 190 6.48 9.39 -18.65
N CYS A 191 5.17 9.30 -18.42
CA CYS A 191 4.50 9.74 -17.21
C CYS A 191 3.82 8.55 -16.52
N ASN A 192 3.75 8.59 -15.21
CA ASN A 192 3.05 7.58 -14.43
C ASN A 192 1.56 7.94 -14.39
N HIS A 193 0.74 7.29 -15.22
CA HIS A 193 -0.68 7.53 -15.33
C HIS A 193 -1.52 6.54 -14.53
N LEU A 194 -2.73 6.95 -14.19
CA LEU A 194 -3.77 6.10 -13.61
C LEU A 194 -4.54 5.40 -14.72
N ILE A 195 -4.34 4.10 -14.82
CA ILE A 195 -5.03 3.26 -15.80
C ILE A 195 -6.17 2.51 -15.11
N LEU A 196 -7.33 2.51 -15.74
CA LEU A 196 -8.51 1.78 -15.31
C LEU A 196 -8.74 0.55 -16.19
N PHE A 197 -8.83 -0.62 -15.60
CA PHE A 197 -9.25 -1.85 -16.26
C PHE A 197 -10.70 -2.16 -15.89
N ASP A 198 -11.57 -2.33 -16.88
CA ASP A 198 -12.94 -2.84 -16.70
C ASP A 198 -12.95 -4.36 -16.86
N THR A 199 -13.24 -5.08 -15.77
CA THR A 199 -13.22 -6.55 -15.72
C THR A 199 -14.30 -7.19 -16.61
N GLN A 200 -15.37 -6.46 -16.94
CA GLN A 200 -16.47 -6.94 -17.78
C GLN A 200 -16.16 -6.80 -19.27
N THR A 201 -15.69 -5.60 -19.68
CA THR A 201 -15.39 -5.33 -21.09
C THR A 201 -13.96 -5.72 -21.49
N LYS A 202 -13.09 -6.02 -20.51
CA LYS A 202 -11.67 -6.32 -20.69
C LYS A 202 -10.90 -5.20 -21.40
N THR A 203 -11.30 -3.96 -21.15
CA THR A 203 -10.69 -2.76 -21.76
C THR A 203 -9.90 -1.95 -20.75
N TYR A 204 -8.86 -1.29 -21.23
CA TYR A 204 -8.04 -0.35 -20.46
C TYR A 204 -8.35 1.09 -20.86
N LYS A 205 -8.38 1.99 -19.89
CA LYS A 205 -8.61 3.42 -20.09
C LYS A 205 -7.62 4.23 -19.27
N ASP A 206 -7.00 5.23 -19.88
CA ASP A 206 -6.22 6.24 -19.18
C ASP A 206 -7.17 7.28 -18.56
N LEU A 207 -7.11 7.44 -17.23
CA LEU A 207 -7.93 8.41 -16.49
C LEU A 207 -7.21 9.74 -16.25
N THR A 208 -5.89 9.79 -16.46
CA THR A 208 -5.06 10.98 -16.21
C THR A 208 -4.20 11.33 -17.43
N PRO A 209 -4.81 11.50 -18.62
CA PRO A 209 -4.07 11.84 -19.83
C PRO A 209 -3.39 13.20 -19.67
N GLY A 210 -2.20 13.35 -20.26
CA GLY A 210 -1.43 14.61 -20.21
C GLY A 210 0.01 14.39 -19.74
N ASN A 211 0.78 15.48 -19.67
CA ASN A 211 2.19 15.45 -19.26
C ASN A 211 2.37 15.56 -17.73
N TYR A 212 1.56 14.85 -16.98
CA TYR A 212 1.60 14.85 -15.53
C TYR A 212 1.72 13.41 -15.02
N SER A 213 2.53 13.21 -13.99
CA SER A 213 2.62 11.93 -13.31
C SER A 213 1.82 11.93 -12.01
N LEU A 214 1.25 10.78 -11.65
CA LEU A 214 0.92 10.55 -10.25
C LEU A 214 2.22 10.58 -9.48
N ILE A 215 2.30 11.42 -8.47
CA ILE A 215 3.52 11.56 -7.68
C ILE A 215 3.61 10.43 -6.67
N PHE A 216 4.84 10.00 -6.42
CA PHE A 216 5.11 9.14 -5.28
C PHE A 216 4.92 9.96 -3.98
N VAL A 217 4.43 9.30 -2.95
CA VAL A 217 4.10 9.97 -1.69
C VAL A 217 5.32 10.03 -0.80
N VAL A 218 5.67 11.23 -0.35
CA VAL A 218 6.65 11.42 0.73
C VAL A 218 6.08 10.75 1.99
N GLY A 219 6.79 9.74 2.52
CA GLY A 219 6.34 8.99 3.68
C GLY A 219 5.39 7.79 3.38
N GLY A 220 5.26 7.39 2.12
CA GLY A 220 4.49 6.20 1.73
C GLY A 220 2.97 6.39 1.74
N GLY A 221 2.23 5.35 1.38
CA GLY A 221 0.79 5.30 1.38
C GLY A 221 0.16 5.23 -0.02
N ILE A 222 -1.16 5.07 -0.08
CA ILE A 222 -1.93 4.96 -1.30
C ILE A 222 -2.11 6.36 -1.91
N THR A 223 -1.82 6.49 -3.21
CA THR A 223 -1.91 7.76 -3.94
C THR A 223 -3.26 7.97 -4.63
N TYR A 224 -4.17 6.99 -4.57
CA TYR A 224 -5.52 7.07 -5.14
C TYR A 224 -6.45 6.02 -4.51
N GLN A 225 -7.74 6.31 -4.54
CA GLN A 225 -8.79 5.44 -4.01
C GLN A 225 -10.10 5.63 -4.76
N PHE A 226 -10.87 4.54 -4.94
CA PHE A 226 -12.25 4.61 -5.42
C PHE A 226 -13.19 5.18 -4.37
N SER A 227 -14.22 5.90 -4.85
CA SER A 227 -15.39 6.21 -4.03
C SER A 227 -16.16 4.93 -3.65
N PRO A 228 -16.90 4.90 -2.52
CA PRO A 228 -17.64 3.72 -2.07
C PRO A 228 -18.68 3.21 -3.07
N ASP A 229 -19.19 4.07 -3.95
CA ASP A 229 -20.12 3.73 -5.02
C ASP A 229 -19.44 3.32 -6.33
N SER A 230 -18.10 3.22 -6.35
CA SER A 230 -17.28 2.81 -7.50
C SER A 230 -17.37 3.72 -8.74
N LYS A 231 -17.86 4.97 -8.60
CA LYS A 231 -18.09 5.87 -9.75
C LYS A 231 -17.01 6.92 -9.97
N GLU A 232 -16.17 7.13 -8.98
CA GLU A 232 -15.16 8.18 -8.97
C GLU A 232 -13.86 7.64 -8.34
N ILE A 233 -12.72 8.19 -8.75
CA ILE A 233 -11.43 7.97 -8.11
C ILE A 233 -10.89 9.33 -7.65
N CYS A 234 -10.44 9.41 -6.40
CA CYS A 234 -9.61 10.48 -5.91
C CYS A 234 -8.15 10.07 -6.02
N PHE A 235 -7.30 10.93 -6.58
CA PHE A 235 -5.88 10.66 -6.80
C PHE A 235 -5.03 11.89 -6.50
N VAL A 236 -3.71 11.70 -6.42
CA VAL A 236 -2.73 12.74 -6.09
C VAL A 236 -1.91 13.07 -7.31
N SER A 237 -1.78 14.35 -7.65
CA SER A 237 -0.89 14.81 -8.73
C SER A 237 -0.42 16.24 -8.49
N ASN A 238 0.76 16.57 -9.04
CA ASN A 238 1.29 17.93 -9.07
C ASN A 238 1.21 18.49 -10.49
N HIS A 239 0.44 19.57 -10.66
CA HIS A 239 0.28 20.27 -11.94
C HIS A 239 0.96 21.65 -11.95
N ASP A 240 1.90 21.90 -11.04
CA ASP A 240 2.69 23.12 -11.07
C ASP A 240 3.58 23.19 -12.32
N GLU A 241 3.79 24.37 -12.85
CA GLU A 241 4.65 24.60 -14.02
C GLU A 241 6.10 24.19 -13.76
N HIS A 242 6.59 24.44 -12.53
CA HIS A 242 7.93 24.11 -12.06
C HIS A 242 7.88 23.04 -10.95
N GLN A 243 7.52 21.80 -11.34
CA GLN A 243 7.41 20.67 -10.39
C GLN A 243 8.73 20.40 -9.65
N GLU A 244 9.88 20.65 -10.31
CA GLU A 244 11.20 20.48 -9.75
C GLU A 244 11.53 21.44 -8.59
N ALA A 245 10.81 22.53 -8.46
CA ALA A 245 10.97 23.56 -7.42
C ALA A 245 9.79 23.57 -6.43
N SER A 246 8.89 22.59 -6.51
CA SER A 246 7.64 22.55 -5.75
C SER A 246 7.56 21.30 -4.89
N THR A 247 7.10 21.45 -3.65
CA THR A 247 6.65 20.33 -2.81
C THR A 247 5.13 20.12 -2.88
N ASN A 248 4.45 20.89 -3.76
CA ASN A 248 3.02 20.82 -3.92
C ASN A 248 2.57 19.44 -4.42
N ALA A 249 1.46 19.01 -3.93
CA ALA A 249 0.67 17.90 -4.43
C ALA A 249 -0.78 18.17 -4.09
N ASP A 250 -1.66 17.99 -5.05
CA ASP A 250 -3.08 18.22 -4.88
C ASP A 250 -3.89 16.93 -4.98
N LEU A 251 -5.02 16.90 -4.33
CA LEU A 251 -6.05 15.89 -4.57
C LEU A 251 -6.91 16.28 -5.76
N TRP A 252 -7.09 15.32 -6.64
CA TRP A 252 -7.92 15.43 -7.84
C TRP A 252 -8.97 14.32 -7.84
N THR A 253 -10.13 14.58 -8.39
CA THR A 253 -11.17 13.56 -8.59
C THR A 253 -11.47 13.39 -10.08
N VAL A 254 -11.72 12.16 -10.50
CA VAL A 254 -12.09 11.80 -11.87
C VAL A 254 -13.13 10.70 -11.88
N SER A 255 -14.11 10.80 -12.79
CA SER A 255 -15.09 9.72 -13.00
C SER A 255 -14.44 8.47 -13.58
N VAL A 256 -14.90 7.27 -13.19
CA VAL A 256 -14.51 5.99 -13.85
C VAL A 256 -14.86 5.98 -15.34
N ASN A 257 -15.82 6.82 -15.76
CA ASN A 257 -16.14 7.01 -17.18
C ASN A 257 -15.13 7.90 -17.91
N GLY A 258 -14.16 8.49 -17.20
CA GLY A 258 -13.22 9.50 -17.72
C GLY A 258 -13.81 10.90 -17.70
N GLY A 259 -13.18 11.82 -18.37
CA GLY A 259 -13.48 13.26 -18.37
C GLY A 259 -12.37 14.07 -17.72
N GLU A 260 -12.55 15.38 -17.63
CA GLU A 260 -11.56 16.27 -17.04
C GLU A 260 -11.48 16.07 -15.52
N PRO A 261 -10.29 15.78 -14.96
CA PRO A 261 -10.11 15.74 -13.50
C PRO A 261 -10.35 17.09 -12.83
N VAL A 262 -10.87 17.05 -11.62
CA VAL A 262 -11.16 18.25 -10.82
C VAL A 262 -10.26 18.31 -9.60
N CYS A 263 -9.44 19.36 -9.49
CA CYS A 263 -8.62 19.64 -8.29
C CYS A 263 -9.51 20.11 -7.14
N ILE A 264 -9.38 19.47 -5.97
CA ILE A 264 -10.23 19.76 -4.81
C ILE A 264 -9.45 20.40 -3.64
N THR A 265 -8.12 20.49 -3.72
CA THR A 265 -7.26 21.05 -2.66
C THR A 265 -6.36 22.20 -3.12
N LYS A 266 -6.58 22.77 -4.29
CA LYS A 266 -5.77 23.81 -4.95
C LYS A 266 -5.38 25.03 -4.08
N GLU A 267 -6.07 25.26 -2.98
CA GLU A 267 -5.83 26.38 -2.07
C GLU A 267 -4.60 26.13 -1.16
N ASN A 268 -4.26 24.89 -0.87
CA ASN A 268 -3.02 24.54 -0.22
C ASN A 268 -1.89 24.53 -1.26
N LYS A 269 -0.72 25.12 -0.94
CA LYS A 269 0.45 25.16 -1.83
C LYS A 269 1.56 24.26 -1.33
N ALA A 270 1.29 23.47 -0.31
CA ALA A 270 2.13 22.40 0.19
C ALA A 270 1.53 21.04 -0.21
N TRP A 271 2.06 19.98 0.30
CA TRP A 271 1.65 18.64 -0.04
C TRP A 271 0.29 18.24 0.55
N ASP A 272 -0.63 17.75 -0.29
CA ASP A 272 -1.86 17.05 0.06
C ASP A 272 -1.85 15.65 -0.57
N GLY A 273 -2.12 14.60 0.21
CA GLY A 273 -2.05 13.24 -0.32
C GLY A 273 -2.69 12.16 0.54
N THR A 274 -2.51 10.91 0.10
CA THR A 274 -3.12 9.71 0.71
C THR A 274 -4.62 9.81 0.91
N PRO A 275 -5.43 10.05 -0.16
CA PRO A 275 -6.87 10.21 -0.02
C PRO A 275 -7.56 8.94 0.45
N ALA A 276 -8.59 9.08 1.31
CA ALA A 276 -9.45 7.98 1.73
C ALA A 276 -10.91 8.46 1.85
N TYR A 277 -11.80 7.89 1.05
CA TYR A 277 -13.23 8.17 1.18
C TYR A 277 -13.78 7.63 2.49
N SER A 278 -14.66 8.40 3.13
CA SER A 278 -15.48 7.85 4.22
C SER A 278 -16.40 6.74 3.68
N PRO A 279 -16.72 5.70 4.47
CA PRO A 279 -17.62 4.62 4.04
C PRO A 279 -18.99 5.11 3.53
N ASP A 280 -19.51 6.21 4.08
CA ASP A 280 -20.76 6.83 3.62
C ASP A 280 -20.60 7.75 2.40
N GLY A 281 -19.38 7.93 1.90
CA GLY A 281 -19.03 8.73 0.74
C GLY A 281 -19.17 10.24 0.90
N LYS A 282 -19.39 10.77 2.12
CA LYS A 282 -19.57 12.21 2.33
C LYS A 282 -18.27 12.99 2.38
N TYR A 283 -17.22 12.35 2.88
CA TYR A 283 -15.92 12.98 3.10
C TYR A 283 -14.82 12.25 2.34
N ILE A 284 -13.75 12.99 2.05
CA ILE A 284 -12.46 12.45 1.69
C ILE A 284 -11.49 12.87 2.79
N ALA A 285 -10.95 11.92 3.56
CA ALA A 285 -9.85 12.20 4.46
C ALA A 285 -8.55 12.24 3.68
N TYR A 286 -7.57 13.01 4.15
CA TYR A 286 -6.25 13.08 3.53
C TYR A 286 -5.21 13.64 4.51
N ARG A 287 -3.96 13.31 4.26
CA ARG A 287 -2.85 13.96 4.98
C ARG A 287 -2.42 15.22 4.24
N LEU A 288 -1.96 16.22 4.99
CA LEU A 288 -1.46 17.45 4.41
C LEU A 288 -0.27 18.02 5.19
N GLN A 289 0.54 18.77 4.48
CA GLN A 289 1.52 19.73 5.01
C GLN A 289 1.01 21.16 4.75
N GLN A 290 1.52 22.15 5.46
CA GLN A 290 1.08 23.54 5.34
C GLN A 290 2.15 24.51 4.87
N VAL A 291 3.43 24.11 4.93
CA VAL A 291 4.55 24.97 4.60
C VAL A 291 5.10 24.59 3.22
N PRO A 292 4.81 25.38 2.16
CA PRO A 292 5.35 25.12 0.83
C PRO A 292 6.88 25.12 0.81
N GLY A 293 7.48 24.17 0.09
CA GLY A 293 8.92 24.03 -0.02
C GLY A 293 9.60 23.41 1.19
N TYR A 294 8.85 22.95 2.20
CA TYR A 294 9.41 22.38 3.43
C TYR A 294 8.97 20.93 3.64
N GLU A 295 9.73 19.98 3.13
CA GLU A 295 9.42 18.54 3.18
C GLU A 295 9.31 17.97 4.60
N SER A 296 9.99 18.58 5.58
CA SER A 296 9.95 18.17 6.99
C SER A 296 8.77 18.76 7.77
N ASP A 297 7.86 19.49 7.11
CA ASP A 297 6.65 19.95 7.81
C ASP A 297 5.83 18.75 8.27
N ARG A 298 5.18 18.94 9.40
CA ARG A 298 4.35 17.91 10.04
C ARG A 298 3.17 17.50 9.17
N PHE A 299 2.99 16.19 8.96
CA PHE A 299 1.76 15.68 8.37
C PHE A 299 0.59 15.79 9.34
N ARG A 300 -0.46 16.44 8.91
CA ARG A 300 -1.74 16.59 9.58
C ARG A 300 -2.80 15.75 8.88
N LEU A 301 -3.90 15.45 9.56
CA LEU A 301 -5.07 14.81 8.98
C LEU A 301 -6.17 15.85 8.79
N ALA A 302 -6.72 15.89 7.58
CA ALA A 302 -7.87 16.72 7.24
C ALA A 302 -8.97 15.88 6.60
N ILE A 303 -10.17 16.46 6.51
CA ILE A 303 -11.27 15.95 5.70
C ILE A 303 -11.74 17.04 4.72
N TYR A 304 -12.03 16.62 3.50
CA TYR A 304 -12.75 17.41 2.50
C TYR A 304 -14.24 17.02 2.52
N ASP A 305 -15.12 17.95 2.86
CA ASP A 305 -16.57 17.78 2.76
C ASP A 305 -16.99 17.93 1.31
N ARG A 306 -17.46 16.87 0.69
CA ARG A 306 -17.78 16.80 -0.74
C ARG A 306 -18.99 17.67 -1.10
N ALA A 307 -19.96 17.81 -0.19
CA ALA A 307 -21.14 18.64 -0.40
C ALA A 307 -20.83 20.13 -0.21
N ALA A 308 -20.10 20.47 0.86
CA ALA A 308 -19.70 21.85 1.15
C ALA A 308 -18.51 22.32 0.30
N LYS A 309 -17.78 21.40 -0.37
CA LYS A 309 -16.55 21.65 -1.12
C LYS A 309 -15.50 22.38 -0.27
N LYS A 310 -15.30 21.93 0.95
CA LYS A 310 -14.44 22.60 1.93
C LYS A 310 -13.62 21.60 2.73
N SER A 311 -12.34 21.92 2.92
CA SER A 311 -11.43 21.19 3.78
C SER A 311 -11.47 21.67 5.23
N THR A 312 -11.23 20.74 6.16
CA THR A 312 -11.08 21.02 7.60
C THR A 312 -9.98 20.16 8.17
N ILE A 313 -8.97 20.78 8.79
CA ILE A 313 -7.90 20.09 9.51
C ILE A 313 -8.46 19.58 10.83
N LEU A 314 -8.23 18.31 11.13
CA LEU A 314 -8.73 17.64 12.33
C LEU A 314 -7.67 17.49 13.42
N THR A 315 -6.40 17.44 13.05
CA THR A 315 -5.27 17.17 13.96
C THR A 315 -4.38 18.40 14.21
N GLU A 316 -4.92 19.61 14.09
CA GLU A 316 -4.13 20.85 14.26
C GLU A 316 -3.38 20.92 15.61
N LYS A 317 -4.03 20.43 16.67
CA LYS A 317 -3.48 20.39 18.03
C LYS A 317 -2.66 19.15 18.36
N PHE A 318 -2.55 18.21 17.45
CA PHE A 318 -1.72 17.01 17.64
C PHE A 318 -0.31 17.31 17.18
N ASP A 319 0.62 17.42 18.14
CA ASP A 319 1.99 17.92 17.91
C ASP A 319 2.96 16.85 17.40
N ASN A 320 2.46 15.85 16.69
CA ASN A 320 3.26 14.81 16.05
C ASN A 320 2.78 14.56 14.62
N TRP A 321 3.56 13.81 13.86
CA TRP A 321 3.18 13.39 12.53
C TRP A 321 2.02 12.38 12.59
N VAL A 322 1.05 12.54 11.69
CA VAL A 322 0.07 11.53 11.35
C VAL A 322 0.64 10.67 10.24
N ASP A 323 0.73 9.36 10.46
CA ASP A 323 1.18 8.40 9.47
C ASP A 323 -0.01 7.68 8.80
N ASP A 324 -0.02 6.36 8.71
CA ASP A 324 -1.14 5.64 8.10
C ASP A 324 -2.44 5.82 8.89
N TYR A 325 -3.57 5.80 8.17
CA TYR A 325 -4.87 6.00 8.79
C TYR A 325 -5.98 5.25 8.04
N LYS A 326 -7.06 4.91 8.78
CA LYS A 326 -8.25 4.26 8.23
C LYS A 326 -9.53 4.83 8.85
N TRP A 327 -10.56 4.97 8.04
CA TRP A 327 -11.90 5.27 8.52
C TRP A 327 -12.49 4.12 9.33
N ALA A 328 -13.17 4.44 10.41
CA ALA A 328 -14.07 3.47 11.04
C ALA A 328 -15.27 3.18 10.14
N PRO A 329 -15.85 1.96 10.17
CA PRO A 329 -16.99 1.60 9.32
C PRO A 329 -18.22 2.50 9.46
N ASP A 330 -18.38 3.16 10.60
CA ASP A 330 -19.50 4.07 10.89
C ASP A 330 -19.32 5.49 10.34
N SER A 331 -18.20 5.80 9.69
CA SER A 331 -17.84 7.13 9.16
C SER A 331 -17.76 8.24 10.22
N LYS A 332 -17.74 7.92 11.52
CA LYS A 332 -17.73 8.91 12.61
C LYS A 332 -16.36 9.12 13.23
N SER A 333 -15.43 8.22 12.97
CA SER A 333 -14.08 8.31 13.51
C SER A 333 -13.04 7.82 12.49
N ILE A 334 -11.80 8.26 12.70
CA ILE A 334 -10.63 7.80 11.97
C ILE A 334 -9.64 7.25 12.97
N PHE A 335 -9.09 6.08 12.68
CA PHE A 335 -7.94 5.52 13.39
C PHE A 335 -6.68 5.90 12.63
N PHE A 336 -5.62 6.29 13.35
CA PHE A 336 -4.36 6.68 12.71
C PHE A 336 -3.15 6.35 13.57
N LEU A 337 -2.02 6.13 12.91
CA LEU A 337 -0.72 5.99 13.55
C LEU A 337 -0.09 7.36 13.74
N GLY A 338 0.61 7.55 14.84
CA GLY A 338 1.29 8.81 15.13
C GLY A 338 2.59 8.57 15.90
N GLN A 339 3.69 9.13 15.39
CA GLN A 339 5.02 8.91 15.96
C GLN A 339 5.19 9.62 17.30
N VAL A 340 5.54 8.88 18.36
CA VAL A 340 5.77 9.43 19.71
C VAL A 340 6.95 8.73 20.36
N GLN A 341 8.03 9.45 20.66
CA GLN A 341 9.17 8.97 21.47
C GLN A 341 9.74 7.62 21.03
N GLY A 342 9.88 7.42 19.72
CA GLY A 342 10.42 6.17 19.16
C GLY A 342 9.45 5.00 19.12
N ALA A 343 8.17 5.24 19.43
CA ALA A 343 7.06 4.32 19.18
C ALA A 343 6.10 4.91 18.15
N GLU A 344 5.20 4.07 17.65
CA GLU A 344 4.16 4.47 16.71
C GLU A 344 2.79 3.95 17.19
N PRO A 345 2.21 4.62 18.18
CA PRO A 345 0.92 4.26 18.75
C PRO A 345 -0.23 4.43 17.77
N LEU A 346 -1.29 3.64 17.99
CA LEU A 346 -2.58 3.81 17.33
C LEU A 346 -3.48 4.74 18.12
N TYR A 347 -4.03 5.74 17.44
CA TYR A 347 -4.97 6.72 17.96
C TYR A 347 -6.34 6.59 17.29
N LYS A 348 -7.37 7.05 17.97
CA LYS A 348 -8.72 7.27 17.44
C LYS A 348 -9.07 8.74 17.48
N LEU A 349 -9.51 9.30 16.35
CA LEU A 349 -10.03 10.65 16.20
C LEU A 349 -11.55 10.60 16.04
N ASP A 350 -12.29 11.26 16.92
CA ASP A 350 -13.73 11.52 16.77
C ASP A 350 -13.92 12.76 15.86
N ILE A 351 -14.63 12.59 14.74
CA ILE A 351 -14.78 13.64 13.72
C ILE A 351 -15.59 14.84 14.25
N ALA A 352 -16.70 14.56 14.94
CA ALA A 352 -17.62 15.62 15.40
C ALA A 352 -17.01 16.43 16.57
N ARG A 353 -16.34 15.75 17.51
CA ARG A 353 -15.72 16.38 18.68
C ARG A 353 -14.32 16.91 18.41
N LYS A 354 -13.66 16.44 17.34
CA LYS A 354 -12.24 16.68 17.04
C LYS A 354 -11.33 16.30 18.22
N THR A 355 -11.66 15.20 18.90
CA THR A 355 -10.90 14.69 20.04
C THR A 355 -10.09 13.47 19.61
N ILE A 356 -8.84 13.41 20.08
CA ILE A 356 -7.89 12.33 19.82
C ILE A 356 -7.69 11.55 21.12
N SER A 357 -7.79 10.25 21.06
CA SER A 357 -7.54 9.35 22.19
C SER A 357 -6.63 8.20 21.78
N PRO A 358 -5.66 7.78 22.63
CA PRO A 358 -4.83 6.62 22.33
C PRO A 358 -5.65 5.33 22.43
N VAL A 359 -5.37 4.38 21.52
CA VAL A 359 -5.99 3.04 21.48
C VAL A 359 -4.98 1.98 21.87
N LEU A 360 -3.80 2.00 21.24
CA LEU A 360 -2.68 1.11 21.55
C LEU A 360 -1.41 1.94 21.67
N THR A 361 -0.65 1.72 22.74
CA THR A 361 0.58 2.49 23.04
C THR A 361 1.77 1.57 23.31
N GLY A 362 2.98 2.15 23.33
CA GLY A 362 4.21 1.45 23.70
C GLY A 362 4.72 0.43 22.68
N LYS A 363 4.27 0.52 21.41
CA LYS A 363 4.70 -0.32 20.30
C LYS A 363 4.98 0.53 19.09
N ALA A 364 5.85 0.05 18.19
CA ALA A 364 6.00 0.58 16.84
C ALA A 364 5.10 -0.24 15.92
N ILE A 365 3.88 0.25 15.70
CA ILE A 365 2.87 -0.38 14.84
C ILE A 365 3.13 0.09 13.41
N SER A 366 3.19 -0.83 12.46
CA SER A 366 3.45 -0.50 11.05
C SER A 366 2.23 -0.64 10.13
N GLU A 367 1.35 -1.58 10.44
CA GLU A 367 0.09 -1.78 9.71
C GLU A 367 -1.00 -2.15 10.71
N PHE A 368 -2.23 -1.75 10.42
CA PHE A 368 -3.38 -2.17 11.24
C PHE A 368 -4.63 -2.33 10.39
N ASP A 369 -5.53 -3.17 10.86
CA ASP A 369 -6.89 -3.33 10.34
C ASP A 369 -7.84 -3.61 11.51
N PHE A 370 -9.15 -3.52 11.29
CA PHE A 370 -10.13 -3.79 12.33
C PHE A 370 -11.41 -4.40 11.74
N ASP A 371 -12.04 -5.26 12.53
CA ASP A 371 -13.32 -5.84 12.18
C ASP A 371 -14.50 -4.90 12.51
N ASN A 372 -15.70 -5.29 12.09
CA ASN A 372 -16.94 -4.54 12.37
C ASN A 372 -17.31 -4.47 13.85
N LYS A 373 -16.60 -5.21 14.72
CA LYS A 373 -16.79 -5.21 16.18
C LYS A 373 -15.78 -4.33 16.90
N GLY A 374 -14.79 -3.77 16.14
CA GLY A 374 -13.73 -2.93 16.69
C GLY A 374 -12.53 -3.69 17.23
N MET A 375 -12.39 -4.98 16.94
CA MET A 375 -11.15 -5.73 17.22
C MET A 375 -10.08 -5.25 16.25
N VAL A 376 -8.90 -4.89 16.76
CA VAL A 376 -7.77 -4.38 15.98
C VAL A 376 -6.76 -5.49 15.72
N TYR A 377 -6.41 -5.68 14.46
CA TYR A 377 -5.32 -6.54 14.00
C TYR A 377 -4.18 -5.64 13.53
N TYR A 378 -2.95 -5.92 13.95
CA TYR A 378 -1.84 -5.04 13.64
C TYR A 378 -0.51 -5.80 13.60
N THR A 379 0.42 -5.31 12.77
CA THR A 379 1.82 -5.70 12.84
C THR A 379 2.59 -4.71 13.71
N TYR A 380 3.55 -5.20 14.47
CA TYR A 380 4.39 -4.34 15.28
C TYR A 380 5.82 -4.86 15.38
N SER A 381 6.74 -3.97 15.62
CA SER A 381 8.13 -4.29 15.95
C SER A 381 8.54 -3.74 17.31
N THR A 382 9.63 -4.26 17.86
CA THR A 382 10.32 -3.71 19.03
C THR A 382 11.81 -3.75 18.77
N THR A 383 12.60 -3.05 19.60
CA THR A 383 14.08 -3.05 19.49
C THR A 383 14.71 -4.44 19.42
N GLY A 384 14.07 -5.45 19.98
CA GLY A 384 14.58 -6.84 20.01
C GLY A 384 13.80 -7.84 19.18
N LYS A 385 12.78 -7.41 18.42
CA LYS A 385 11.94 -8.30 17.60
C LYS A 385 11.63 -7.63 16.27
N PRO A 386 11.82 -8.34 15.12
CA PRO A 386 11.34 -7.87 13.83
C PRO A 386 9.82 -7.76 13.83
N SER A 387 9.27 -7.14 12.79
CA SER A 387 7.82 -7.01 12.62
C SER A 387 7.12 -8.37 12.61
N ALA A 388 6.05 -8.49 13.37
CA ALA A 388 5.23 -9.69 13.50
C ALA A 388 3.75 -9.31 13.66
#